data_ee407faffb3d4ea195383ef2cc762915
#
_entry.id   ee407faffb3d4ea195383ef2cc762915
#
_cell.length_a   1.000
_cell.length_b   1.000
_cell.length_c   1.000
_cell.angle_alpha   90.00
_cell.angle_beta   90.00
_cell.angle_gamma   90.00
#
_symmetry.space_group_name_H-M   'P 1'
#
loop_
_entity.id
_entity.type
_entity.pdbx_description
1 polymer ?
#
loop_
_entity_poly.entity_id
_entity_poly.type
_entity_poly.pdbx_seq_one_letter_code
_entity_poly.pdbx_strand_id
1 'polypeptide(L)'
;MLKRMRSFLVLVMLFITVTMSAQVTTATMSGKVTAQDEPIIGATIVAVHEPSGTRYGTVTNVSGQFNLQGMRTGGPYKVEISYVGYQTAIYKGINLSLGENYVLNVSLKESSELLDEIVVTASKNSNMKSDRAGAITNIGEEQMAMIPTVGRSMNDIMRLTPQGANTGNGFAVGGGNYRQSSVTVDGAAFSNSFGIGSNLPGGGSPISLDALEQIAVSVTPFDVRQSGFIGGAINAVTKSGTNDFYATAYTYLNNENLNGDKVGDLELIREKSQKYLYGASFGGAIIKNKLFFFVNGEYEDNVTAGPKSRARLSDS
;
A
#
# COMPACT_ATOMS: atom_id res chain seq x y z
N MET A 1 -2.62 -9.32 46.77
CA MET A 1 -2.11 -9.92 45.52
C MET A 1 -2.71 -9.26 44.25
N LEU A 2 -4.02 -9.13 44.08
CA LEU A 2 -4.66 -8.55 42.89
C LEU A 2 -4.19 -7.15 42.50
N LYS A 3 -3.98 -6.24 43.45
CA LYS A 3 -3.50 -4.88 43.17
C LYS A 3 -2.06 -4.86 42.59
N ARG A 4 -1.16 -5.70 43.11
CA ARG A 4 0.21 -5.83 42.58
C ARG A 4 0.21 -6.46 41.17
N MET A 5 -0.68 -7.44 40.94
CA MET A 5 -0.84 -8.06 39.61
C MET A 5 -1.40 -7.08 38.58
N ARG A 6 -2.36 -6.23 38.96
CA ARG A 6 -2.87 -5.15 38.07
C ARG A 6 -1.78 -4.12 37.76
N SER A 7 -0.97 -3.68 38.78
CA SER A 7 0.12 -2.75 38.53
C SER A 7 1.21 -3.35 37.65
N PHE A 8 1.49 -4.65 37.78
CA PHE A 8 2.45 -5.35 36.94
C PHE A 8 1.93 -5.46 35.49
N LEU A 9 0.64 -5.73 35.31
CA LEU A 9 -0.01 -5.84 33.98
C LEU A 9 -0.04 -4.47 33.27
N VAL A 10 -0.28 -3.38 34.00
CA VAL A 10 -0.21 -2.01 33.46
C VAL A 10 1.23 -1.65 33.09
N LEU A 11 2.22 -2.05 33.88
CA LEU A 11 3.64 -1.80 33.61
C LEU A 11 4.09 -2.58 32.36
N VAL A 12 3.69 -3.83 32.21
CA VAL A 12 3.95 -4.65 31.02
C VAL A 12 3.27 -4.06 29.78
N MET A 13 2.02 -3.61 29.89
CA MET A 13 1.33 -2.91 28.81
C MET A 13 2.05 -1.61 28.40
N LEU A 14 2.55 -0.85 29.37
CA LEU A 14 3.32 0.36 29.12
C LEU A 14 4.66 0.08 28.42
N PHE A 15 5.31 -1.04 28.74
CA PHE A 15 6.57 -1.47 28.10
C PHE A 15 6.36 -1.94 26.65
N ILE A 16 5.23 -2.55 26.31
CA ILE A 16 4.90 -3.02 24.97
C ILE A 16 4.68 -1.83 24.01
N THR A 17 4.23 -0.67 24.50
CA THR A 17 3.99 0.50 23.66
C THR A 17 5.28 1.23 23.21
N VAL A 18 6.41 0.98 23.84
CA VAL A 18 7.69 1.68 23.56
C VAL A 18 8.43 1.09 22.35
N THR A 19 8.08 -0.11 21.89
CA THR A 19 8.79 -0.83 20.80
C THR A 19 8.14 -0.68 19.43
N MET A 20 7.10 0.14 19.26
CA MET A 20 6.50 0.39 17.95
C MET A 20 7.40 1.30 17.12
N SER A 21 8.21 0.69 16.28
CA SER A 21 8.94 1.39 15.23
C SER A 21 7.92 2.04 14.29
N ALA A 22 7.98 3.37 14.13
CA ALA A 22 7.13 4.11 13.22
C ALA A 22 7.57 3.81 11.79
N GLN A 23 6.93 2.82 11.16
CA GLN A 23 7.14 2.53 9.74
C GLN A 23 6.20 3.35 8.88
N VAL A 24 6.55 3.51 7.59
CA VAL A 24 5.79 4.35 6.67
C VAL A 24 4.50 3.64 6.27
N THR A 25 3.40 4.03 6.88
CA THR A 25 2.04 3.52 6.59
C THR A 25 1.10 4.60 6.08
N THR A 26 1.60 5.82 5.90
CA THR A 26 0.83 7.02 5.55
C THR A 26 1.45 7.76 4.38
N ALA A 27 0.67 8.66 3.80
CA ALA A 27 1.10 9.63 2.81
C ALA A 27 1.24 11.02 3.43
N THR A 28 1.85 11.92 2.68
CA THR A 28 2.03 13.32 3.04
C THR A 28 1.57 14.21 1.88
N MET A 29 1.02 15.37 2.18
CA MET A 29 0.73 16.39 1.17
C MET A 29 1.40 17.70 1.60
N SER A 30 2.15 18.30 0.70
CA SER A 30 2.76 19.61 0.92
C SER A 30 2.55 20.52 -0.28
N GLY A 31 2.86 21.79 -0.15
CA GLY A 31 2.78 22.72 -1.25
C GLY A 31 2.96 24.16 -0.82
N LYS A 32 2.76 25.05 -1.78
CA LYS A 32 2.85 26.48 -1.60
C LYS A 32 1.57 27.15 -2.10
N VAL A 33 1.04 28.08 -1.31
CA VAL A 33 -0.09 28.93 -1.71
C VAL A 33 0.42 30.33 -1.99
N THR A 34 0.13 30.84 -3.18
CA THR A 34 0.50 32.17 -3.64
C THR A 34 -0.71 32.93 -4.16
N ALA A 35 -0.60 34.24 -4.24
CA ALA A 35 -1.47 35.10 -5.05
C ALA A 35 -0.60 36.16 -5.74
N GLN A 36 -0.77 36.37 -7.03
CA GLN A 36 0.05 37.30 -7.82
C GLN A 36 1.56 37.10 -7.59
N ASP A 37 1.99 35.80 -7.47
CA ASP A 37 3.36 35.36 -7.15
C ASP A 37 3.85 35.65 -5.72
N GLU A 38 3.07 36.31 -4.89
CA GLU A 38 3.39 36.54 -3.48
C GLU A 38 2.88 35.41 -2.59
N PRO A 39 3.65 34.99 -1.56
CA PRO A 39 3.23 33.92 -0.64
C PRO A 39 2.07 34.39 0.25
N ILE A 40 1.03 33.58 0.38
CA ILE A 40 -0.09 33.83 1.30
C ILE A 40 0.17 33.19 2.64
N ILE A 41 0.22 34.00 3.69
CA ILE A 41 0.41 33.58 5.09
C ILE A 41 -0.96 33.33 5.73
N GLY A 42 -1.13 32.18 6.41
CA GLY A 42 -2.37 31.88 7.15
C GLY A 42 -3.54 31.41 6.28
N ALA A 43 -3.32 31.06 5.02
CA ALA A 43 -4.34 30.38 4.23
C ALA A 43 -4.68 29.02 4.87
N THR A 44 -5.96 28.70 4.94
CA THR A 44 -6.47 27.45 5.51
C THR A 44 -6.55 26.40 4.44
N ILE A 45 -5.96 25.23 4.71
CA ILE A 45 -6.01 24.04 3.86
C ILE A 45 -6.77 22.95 4.58
N VAL A 46 -7.85 22.42 3.97
CA VAL A 46 -8.63 21.29 4.48
C VAL A 46 -8.67 20.21 3.42
N ALA A 47 -8.09 19.06 3.73
CA ALA A 47 -8.15 17.87 2.88
C ALA A 47 -9.14 16.87 3.49
N VAL A 48 -10.10 16.41 2.71
CA VAL A 48 -11.12 15.44 3.13
C VAL A 48 -10.95 14.17 2.30
N HIS A 49 -10.72 13.04 2.97
CA HIS A 49 -10.77 11.73 2.36
C HIS A 49 -12.23 11.36 2.14
N GLU A 50 -12.72 11.43 0.90
CA GLU A 50 -14.15 11.31 0.61
C GLU A 50 -14.74 9.96 1.06
N PRO A 51 -14.07 8.79 0.86
CA PRO A 51 -14.65 7.51 1.27
C PRO A 51 -14.88 7.36 2.78
N SER A 52 -14.02 7.96 3.63
CA SER A 52 -14.15 7.87 5.09
C SER A 52 -14.62 9.16 5.75
N GLY A 53 -14.72 10.26 5.02
CA GLY A 53 -15.01 11.58 5.58
C GLY A 53 -13.94 12.12 6.54
N THR A 54 -12.76 11.47 6.63
CA THR A 54 -11.66 11.92 7.49
C THR A 54 -11.11 13.25 7.00
N ARG A 55 -10.95 14.20 7.93
CA ARG A 55 -10.48 15.56 7.63
C ARG A 55 -9.08 15.78 8.18
N TYR A 56 -8.24 16.40 7.36
CA TYR A 56 -6.90 16.86 7.71
C TYR A 56 -6.85 18.36 7.46
N GLY A 57 -6.31 19.12 8.41
CA GLY A 57 -6.26 20.58 8.30
C GLY A 57 -4.91 21.16 8.69
N THR A 58 -4.50 22.20 8.00
CA THR A 58 -3.30 22.99 8.31
C THR A 58 -3.46 24.43 7.81
N VAL A 59 -2.52 25.27 8.14
CA VAL A 59 -2.42 26.65 7.64
C VAL A 59 -1.04 26.90 7.02
N THR A 60 -0.96 27.83 6.08
CA THR A 60 0.32 28.21 5.47
C THR A 60 1.20 29.02 6.43
N ASN A 61 2.51 28.78 6.36
CA ASN A 61 3.53 29.51 7.09
C ASN A 61 3.87 30.86 6.43
N VAL A 62 4.88 31.57 6.97
CA VAL A 62 5.36 32.87 6.47
C VAL A 62 5.86 32.84 5.01
N SER A 63 6.26 31.69 4.51
CA SER A 63 6.69 31.48 3.12
C SER A 63 5.56 30.98 2.22
N GLY A 64 4.31 30.95 2.71
CA GLY A 64 3.15 30.41 1.99
C GLY A 64 3.14 28.89 1.90
N GLN A 65 4.03 28.19 2.58
CA GLN A 65 4.14 26.72 2.52
C GLN A 65 3.22 26.05 3.55
N PHE A 66 2.69 24.90 3.17
CA PHE A 66 1.90 24.02 4.05
C PHE A 66 2.40 22.59 4.01
N ASN A 67 2.12 21.82 5.05
CA ASN A 67 2.42 20.41 5.13
C ASN A 67 1.32 19.68 5.94
N LEU A 68 0.71 18.65 5.33
CA LEU A 68 -0.22 17.71 5.94
C LEU A 68 0.45 16.35 6.03
N GLN A 69 0.68 15.86 7.23
CA GLN A 69 1.31 14.58 7.50
C GLN A 69 0.32 13.55 8.03
N GLY A 70 0.68 12.25 7.96
CA GLY A 70 -0.13 11.18 8.51
C GLY A 70 -1.45 10.97 7.78
N MET A 71 -1.53 11.33 6.49
CA MET A 71 -2.71 11.13 5.68
C MET A 71 -2.85 9.66 5.26
N ARG A 72 -4.08 9.17 5.16
CA ARG A 72 -4.34 7.83 4.61
C ARG A 72 -3.89 7.76 3.17
N THR A 73 -3.41 6.60 2.78
CA THR A 73 -3.14 6.27 1.37
C THR A 73 -4.44 6.12 0.58
N GLY A 74 -4.35 6.13 -0.74
CA GLY A 74 -5.52 6.04 -1.60
C GLY A 74 -6.26 7.36 -1.74
N GLY A 75 -7.58 7.31 -1.87
CA GLY A 75 -8.45 8.47 -2.12
C GLY A 75 -9.81 8.02 -2.65
N PRO A 76 -10.57 8.89 -3.33
CA PRO A 76 -10.21 10.27 -3.67
C PRO A 76 -10.25 11.25 -2.49
N TYR A 77 -9.40 12.26 -2.57
CA TYR A 77 -9.43 13.40 -1.67
C TYR A 77 -10.04 14.62 -2.34
N LYS A 78 -10.82 15.38 -1.55
CA LYS A 78 -11.20 16.77 -1.84
C LYS A 78 -10.33 17.68 -0.98
N VAL A 79 -9.58 18.58 -1.62
CA VAL A 79 -8.73 19.57 -0.94
C VAL A 79 -9.31 20.95 -1.19
N GLU A 80 -9.60 21.66 -0.12
CA GLU A 80 -10.15 23.01 -0.12
C GLU A 80 -9.12 23.97 0.48
N ILE A 81 -8.83 25.05 -0.24
CA ILE A 81 -7.87 26.08 0.16
C ILE A 81 -8.60 27.40 0.16
N SER A 82 -8.64 28.06 1.32
CA SER A 82 -9.38 29.31 1.53
C SER A 82 -8.52 30.35 2.23
N TYR A 83 -8.72 31.60 1.83
CA TYR A 83 -8.13 32.78 2.47
C TYR A 83 -9.06 33.98 2.34
N VAL A 84 -9.07 34.86 3.34
CA VAL A 84 -9.95 36.04 3.37
C VAL A 84 -9.65 36.98 2.21
N GLY A 85 -10.66 37.35 1.43
CA GLY A 85 -10.52 38.21 0.25
C GLY A 85 -10.16 37.47 -1.05
N TYR A 86 -10.05 36.14 -1.01
CA TYR A 86 -9.73 35.33 -2.20
C TYR A 86 -10.81 34.29 -2.47
N GLN A 87 -10.92 33.88 -3.73
CA GLN A 87 -11.80 32.78 -4.13
C GLN A 87 -11.27 31.45 -3.56
N THR A 88 -12.17 30.63 -3.01
CA THR A 88 -11.83 29.30 -2.53
C THR A 88 -11.45 28.38 -3.68
N ALA A 89 -10.27 27.78 -3.62
CA ALA A 89 -9.81 26.80 -4.60
C ALA A 89 -10.13 25.39 -4.11
N ILE A 90 -10.80 24.57 -4.95
CA ILE A 90 -11.16 23.19 -4.64
C ILE A 90 -10.55 22.25 -5.65
N TYR A 91 -9.81 21.27 -5.15
CA TYR A 91 -9.21 20.21 -5.92
C TYR A 91 -9.86 18.89 -5.56
N LYS A 92 -10.37 18.16 -6.56
CA LYS A 92 -11.06 16.86 -6.38
C LYS A 92 -10.32 15.74 -7.09
N GLY A 93 -10.52 14.50 -6.63
CA GLY A 93 -9.96 13.31 -7.28
C GLY A 93 -8.48 13.08 -7.02
N ILE A 94 -7.91 13.66 -5.94
CA ILE A 94 -6.51 13.46 -5.57
C ILE A 94 -6.38 12.09 -4.90
N ASN A 95 -5.48 11.26 -5.44
CA ASN A 95 -5.09 9.99 -4.82
C ASN A 95 -3.68 10.11 -4.25
N LEU A 96 -3.50 9.66 -3.01
CA LEU A 96 -2.23 9.73 -2.30
C LEU A 96 -1.55 8.36 -2.31
N SER A 97 -0.28 8.34 -2.68
CA SER A 97 0.53 7.14 -2.73
C SER A 97 1.28 6.91 -1.42
N LEU A 98 1.42 5.64 -1.03
CA LEU A 98 2.12 5.23 0.18
C LEU A 98 3.57 5.70 0.19
N GLY A 99 3.97 6.39 1.27
CA GLY A 99 5.34 6.87 1.45
C GLY A 99 5.74 8.02 0.55
N GLU A 100 4.84 8.53 -0.29
CA GLU A 100 5.10 9.69 -1.16
C GLU A 100 4.60 10.99 -0.55
N ASN A 101 5.26 12.07 -0.92
CA ASN A 101 4.79 13.43 -0.68
C ASN A 101 4.10 13.96 -1.93
N TYR A 102 2.80 14.21 -1.84
CA TYR A 102 2.03 14.85 -2.91
C TYR A 102 2.23 16.36 -2.86
N VAL A 103 2.80 16.94 -3.90
CA VAL A 103 3.03 18.39 -3.95
C VAL A 103 1.88 19.09 -4.67
N LEU A 104 1.19 20.01 -3.97
CA LEU A 104 0.07 20.79 -4.46
C LEU A 104 0.37 22.29 -4.34
N ASN A 105 0.85 22.91 -5.41
CA ASN A 105 1.07 24.34 -5.47
C ASN A 105 -0.16 25.04 -6.04
N VAL A 106 -0.60 26.11 -5.37
CA VAL A 106 -1.87 26.78 -5.67
C VAL A 106 -1.67 28.27 -5.74
N SER A 107 -2.21 28.88 -6.80
CA SER A 107 -2.33 30.35 -6.92
C SER A 107 -3.80 30.74 -6.73
N LEU A 108 -4.10 31.49 -5.67
CA LEU A 108 -5.42 31.99 -5.38
C LEU A 108 -5.69 33.27 -6.20
N LYS A 109 -6.95 33.42 -6.61
CA LYS A 109 -7.44 34.64 -7.29
C LYS A 109 -8.21 35.50 -6.32
N GLU A 110 -8.08 36.82 -6.42
CA GLU A 110 -8.86 37.73 -5.61
C GLU A 110 -10.36 37.58 -5.89
N SER A 111 -11.15 37.69 -4.83
CA SER A 111 -12.60 37.62 -4.92
C SER A 111 -13.13 38.99 -5.42
N SER A 112 -13.40 39.09 -6.72
CA SER A 112 -14.21 40.16 -7.25
C SER A 112 -15.67 39.72 -7.23
N GLU A 113 -16.45 40.21 -6.30
CA GLU A 113 -17.92 40.17 -6.08
C GLU A 113 -18.79 39.01 -6.60
N LEU A 114 -18.28 38.07 -7.40
CA LEU A 114 -18.97 36.89 -7.88
C LEU A 114 -18.39 35.65 -7.16
N LEU A 115 -19.22 35.01 -6.37
CA LEU A 115 -18.94 33.78 -5.62
C LEU A 115 -18.80 32.55 -6.57
N ASP A 116 -17.87 32.60 -7.50
CA ASP A 116 -17.57 31.43 -8.33
C ASP A 116 -16.46 30.58 -7.69
N GLU A 117 -16.84 29.39 -7.25
CA GLU A 117 -15.96 28.36 -6.76
C GLU A 117 -15.12 27.80 -7.92
N ILE A 118 -13.80 27.85 -7.80
CA ILE A 118 -12.93 27.24 -8.82
C ILE A 118 -12.72 25.77 -8.50
N VAL A 119 -13.39 24.90 -9.25
CA VAL A 119 -13.20 23.46 -9.16
C VAL A 119 -12.17 22.99 -10.18
N VAL A 120 -11.05 22.47 -9.71
CA VAL A 120 -10.03 21.84 -10.53
C VAL A 120 -10.05 20.34 -10.30
N THR A 121 -10.26 19.55 -11.35
CA THR A 121 -10.14 18.09 -11.26
C THR A 121 -8.67 17.72 -11.41
N ALA A 122 -8.13 17.00 -10.43
CA ALA A 122 -6.75 16.52 -10.49
C ALA A 122 -6.59 15.52 -11.66
N SER A 123 -5.58 15.74 -12.51
CA SER A 123 -5.26 14.79 -13.58
C SER A 123 -4.72 13.48 -12.95
N LYS A 124 -5.25 12.35 -13.39
CA LYS A 124 -4.96 10.98 -12.88
C LYS A 124 -3.49 10.52 -13.09
N ASN A 125 -2.64 11.30 -13.77
CA ASN A 125 -1.28 10.92 -14.12
C ASN A 125 -0.25 11.31 -13.05
N SER A 126 -0.29 10.66 -11.88
CA SER A 126 0.73 10.84 -10.82
C SER A 126 2.07 10.17 -11.15
N ASN A 127 2.13 9.30 -12.17
CA ASN A 127 3.32 8.49 -12.47
C ASN A 127 4.48 9.27 -13.13
N MET A 128 4.29 10.52 -13.54
CA MET A 128 5.30 11.33 -14.24
C MET A 128 5.68 12.61 -13.51
N LYS A 129 5.53 12.70 -12.19
CA LYS A 129 5.97 13.89 -11.44
C LYS A 129 7.46 13.81 -11.11
N SER A 130 8.19 14.88 -11.43
CA SER A 130 9.64 15.01 -11.21
C SER A 130 10.06 15.16 -9.74
N ASP A 131 9.10 15.30 -8.82
CA ASP A 131 9.36 15.58 -7.39
C ASP A 131 9.44 14.32 -6.53
N ARG A 132 9.65 13.14 -7.13
CA ARG A 132 9.82 11.89 -6.39
C ARG A 132 11.20 11.81 -5.77
N ALA A 133 11.26 11.72 -4.45
CA ALA A 133 12.50 11.44 -3.73
C ALA A 133 12.78 9.93 -3.74
N GLY A 134 13.57 9.46 -4.72
CA GLY A 134 14.01 8.07 -4.82
C GLY A 134 13.20 7.20 -5.80
N ALA A 135 13.71 5.98 -6.04
CA ALA A 135 13.06 4.99 -6.91
C ALA A 135 12.00 4.21 -6.13
N ILE A 136 10.78 4.75 -6.07
CA ILE A 136 9.63 4.10 -5.45
C ILE A 136 8.64 3.69 -6.54
N THR A 137 8.21 2.43 -6.51
CA THR A 137 7.12 1.92 -7.35
C THR A 137 5.91 1.69 -6.47
N ASN A 138 4.84 2.46 -6.68
CA ASN A 138 3.57 2.29 -6.00
C ASN A 138 2.59 1.52 -6.88
N ILE A 139 2.00 0.47 -6.31
CA ILE A 139 1.03 -0.42 -6.97
C ILE A 139 -0.24 -0.35 -6.14
N GLY A 140 -1.26 0.31 -6.69
CA GLY A 140 -2.55 0.47 -6.05
C GLY A 140 -3.53 -0.66 -6.36
N GLU A 141 -4.69 -0.65 -5.70
CA GLU A 141 -5.74 -1.65 -5.85
C GLU A 141 -6.18 -1.86 -7.31
N GLU A 142 -6.40 -0.78 -8.07
CA GLU A 142 -6.82 -0.84 -9.48
C GLU A 142 -5.78 -1.58 -10.33
N GLN A 143 -4.48 -1.32 -10.09
CA GLN A 143 -3.40 -2.00 -10.80
C GLN A 143 -3.30 -3.47 -10.40
N MET A 144 -3.41 -3.77 -9.09
CA MET A 144 -3.40 -5.16 -8.60
C MET A 144 -4.55 -5.99 -9.18
N ALA A 145 -5.73 -5.39 -9.34
CA ALA A 145 -6.89 -6.06 -9.94
C ALA A 145 -6.73 -6.37 -11.44
N MET A 146 -5.95 -5.56 -12.17
CA MET A 146 -5.73 -5.74 -13.61
C MET A 146 -4.66 -6.78 -13.94
N ILE A 147 -3.83 -7.19 -12.97
CA ILE A 147 -2.71 -8.09 -13.24
C ILE A 147 -3.19 -9.54 -13.21
N PRO A 148 -2.98 -10.29 -14.31
CA PRO A 148 -3.24 -11.71 -14.30
C PRO A 148 -2.16 -12.40 -13.44
N THR A 149 -2.51 -12.80 -12.24
CA THR A 149 -1.61 -13.53 -11.35
C THR A 149 -1.99 -15.01 -11.29
N VAL A 150 -1.03 -15.89 -11.51
CA VAL A 150 -1.24 -17.33 -11.42
C VAL A 150 -1.28 -17.80 -9.97
N GLY A 151 -0.39 -17.23 -9.15
CA GLY A 151 -0.21 -17.60 -7.74
C GLY A 151 -1.04 -16.76 -6.77
N ARG A 152 -1.55 -15.60 -7.18
CA ARG A 152 -2.16 -14.57 -6.32
C ARG A 152 -1.31 -14.25 -5.10
N SER A 153 0.00 -14.22 -5.30
CA SER A 153 0.95 -13.90 -4.25
C SER A 153 1.42 -12.44 -4.33
N MET A 154 1.84 -11.89 -3.21
CA MET A 154 2.48 -10.57 -3.18
C MET A 154 3.70 -10.54 -4.11
N ASN A 155 4.44 -11.65 -4.26
CA ASN A 155 5.56 -11.77 -5.18
C ASN A 155 5.17 -11.57 -6.64
N ASP A 156 3.96 -11.99 -7.05
CA ASP A 156 3.49 -11.79 -8.42
C ASP A 156 3.26 -10.32 -8.72
N ILE A 157 2.74 -9.57 -7.75
CA ILE A 157 2.53 -8.12 -7.88
C ILE A 157 3.85 -7.36 -7.90
N MET A 158 4.80 -7.76 -7.07
CA MET A 158 6.12 -7.12 -7.02
C MET A 158 6.93 -7.24 -8.31
N ARG A 159 6.58 -8.17 -9.22
CA ARG A 159 7.17 -8.28 -10.57
C ARG A 159 6.96 -7.02 -11.43
N LEU A 160 5.99 -6.18 -11.11
CA LEU A 160 5.80 -4.88 -11.78
C LEU A 160 6.88 -3.85 -11.42
N THR A 161 7.70 -4.13 -10.41
CA THR A 161 8.81 -3.26 -10.05
C THR A 161 9.98 -3.48 -11.00
N PRO A 162 10.41 -2.46 -11.77
CA PRO A 162 11.44 -2.64 -12.80
C PRO A 162 12.78 -3.12 -12.25
N GLN A 163 13.10 -2.77 -10.98
CA GLN A 163 14.36 -3.13 -10.32
C GLN A 163 14.23 -4.39 -9.47
N GLY A 164 13.17 -5.14 -9.62
CA GLY A 164 12.88 -6.33 -8.83
C GLY A 164 12.99 -7.62 -9.61
N ALA A 165 13.38 -8.70 -8.95
CA ALA A 165 13.44 -10.04 -9.49
C ALA A 165 12.84 -11.06 -8.53
N ASN A 166 11.98 -11.94 -9.05
CA ASN A 166 11.49 -13.08 -8.29
C ASN A 166 12.50 -14.22 -8.38
N THR A 167 13.00 -14.67 -7.22
CA THR A 167 14.03 -15.71 -7.12
C THR A 167 13.48 -17.08 -6.75
N GLY A 168 12.16 -17.28 -6.75
CA GLY A 168 11.50 -18.51 -6.29
C GLY A 168 11.37 -18.62 -4.77
N ASN A 169 12.36 -18.16 -4.01
CA ASN A 169 12.35 -18.13 -2.54
C ASN A 169 11.95 -16.75 -1.97
N GLY A 170 11.71 -15.77 -2.82
CA GLY A 170 11.35 -14.42 -2.43
C GLY A 170 11.66 -13.41 -3.52
N PHE A 171 11.38 -12.16 -3.24
CA PHE A 171 11.56 -11.05 -4.16
C PHE A 171 12.82 -10.25 -3.82
N ALA A 172 13.76 -10.19 -4.75
CA ALA A 172 14.99 -9.42 -4.64
C ALA A 172 14.80 -8.03 -5.27
N VAL A 173 15.29 -6.98 -4.63
CA VAL A 173 15.18 -5.60 -5.08
C VAL A 173 16.56 -4.99 -5.23
N GLY A 174 16.75 -4.18 -6.29
CA GLY A 174 17.98 -3.42 -6.50
C GLY A 174 19.23 -4.25 -6.74
N GLY A 175 19.11 -5.48 -7.26
CA GLY A 175 20.22 -6.39 -7.49
C GLY A 175 20.74 -7.10 -6.23
N GLY A 176 20.10 -6.89 -5.08
CA GLY A 176 20.43 -7.57 -3.83
C GLY A 176 19.89 -9.01 -3.75
N ASN A 177 20.12 -9.66 -2.61
CA ASN A 177 19.52 -10.96 -2.32
C ASN A 177 18.10 -10.73 -1.74
N TYR A 178 17.15 -11.65 -2.03
CA TYR A 178 15.79 -11.57 -1.50
C TYR A 178 15.73 -11.50 0.05
N ARG A 179 16.72 -12.07 0.75
CA ARG A 179 16.84 -12.01 2.22
C ARG A 179 17.20 -10.63 2.75
N GLN A 180 17.73 -9.75 1.89
CA GLN A 180 18.13 -8.39 2.24
C GLN A 180 17.00 -7.38 2.07
N SER A 181 15.88 -7.79 1.48
CA SER A 181 14.69 -6.95 1.33
C SER A 181 13.83 -7.04 2.59
N SER A 182 13.39 -5.89 3.09
CA SER A 182 12.42 -5.80 4.18
C SER A 182 11.01 -5.81 3.61
N VAL A 183 10.12 -6.58 4.25
CA VAL A 183 8.69 -6.58 3.93
C VAL A 183 7.91 -6.20 5.17
N THR A 184 7.05 -5.21 5.03
CA THR A 184 6.17 -4.77 6.12
C THR A 184 4.73 -4.68 5.62
N VAL A 185 3.79 -4.99 6.51
CA VAL A 185 2.37 -4.81 6.29
C VAL A 185 1.79 -4.05 7.46
N ASP A 186 1.14 -2.92 7.21
CA ASP A 186 0.65 -1.97 8.21
C ASP A 186 1.69 -1.61 9.28
N GLY A 187 2.97 -1.54 8.86
CA GLY A 187 4.09 -1.26 9.75
C GLY A 187 4.62 -2.46 10.54
N ALA A 188 3.98 -3.63 10.49
CA ALA A 188 4.51 -4.85 11.10
C ALA A 188 5.49 -5.55 10.15
N ALA A 189 6.64 -6.03 10.66
CA ALA A 189 7.61 -6.76 9.86
C ALA A 189 7.13 -8.18 9.57
N PHE A 190 7.11 -8.55 8.30
CA PHE A 190 6.74 -9.87 7.78
C PHE A 190 7.90 -10.63 7.17
N SER A 191 9.10 -10.09 7.21
CA SER A 191 10.29 -10.76 6.70
C SER A 191 10.69 -11.94 7.58
N ASN A 192 11.21 -13.01 6.95
CA ASN A 192 11.77 -14.15 7.67
C ASN A 192 13.13 -13.80 8.26
N SER A 193 13.15 -13.48 9.53
CA SER A 193 14.36 -13.06 10.26
C SER A 193 15.42 -14.19 10.41
N PHE A 194 15.01 -15.44 10.24
CA PHE A 194 15.93 -16.58 10.36
C PHE A 194 16.70 -16.86 9.06
N GLY A 195 16.28 -16.27 7.93
CA GLY A 195 16.98 -16.40 6.65
C GLY A 195 17.00 -17.81 6.03
N ILE A 196 16.19 -18.73 6.52
CA ILE A 196 16.06 -20.10 6.02
C ILE A 196 14.76 -20.22 5.23
N GLY A 197 14.83 -20.70 3.98
CA GLY A 197 13.66 -20.87 3.11
C GLY A 197 13.18 -19.56 2.50
N SER A 198 11.87 -19.44 2.27
CA SER A 198 11.23 -18.27 1.66
C SER A 198 11.34 -17.03 2.56
N ASN A 199 11.53 -15.86 1.95
CA ASN A 199 11.55 -14.58 2.69
C ASN A 199 10.19 -14.22 3.30
N LEU A 200 9.11 -14.65 2.67
CA LEU A 200 7.74 -14.41 3.15
C LEU A 200 7.13 -15.68 3.72
N PRO A 201 6.44 -15.62 4.86
CA PRO A 201 5.67 -16.74 5.38
C PRO A 201 4.53 -17.13 4.43
N GLY A 202 3.96 -18.30 4.61
CA GLY A 202 2.81 -18.76 3.81
C GLY A 202 3.10 -18.97 2.32
N GLY A 203 4.37 -19.28 1.94
CA GLY A 203 4.73 -19.52 0.54
C GLY A 203 4.73 -18.26 -0.33
N GLY A 204 4.85 -17.08 0.26
CA GLY A 204 4.88 -15.79 -0.42
C GLY A 204 3.56 -15.01 -0.39
N SER A 205 2.57 -15.49 0.35
CA SER A 205 1.27 -14.81 0.54
C SER A 205 0.90 -14.75 2.02
N PRO A 206 1.59 -13.92 2.83
CA PRO A 206 1.27 -13.80 4.25
C PRO A 206 -0.11 -13.15 4.48
N ILE A 207 -0.61 -12.42 3.51
CA ILE A 207 -1.89 -11.73 3.52
C ILE A 207 -2.50 -11.85 2.12
N SER A 208 -3.82 -12.00 2.05
CA SER A 208 -4.57 -12.02 0.79
C SER A 208 -4.33 -10.72 0.00
N LEU A 209 -4.14 -10.83 -1.32
CA LEU A 209 -4.04 -9.66 -2.20
C LEU A 209 -5.30 -8.79 -2.15
N ASP A 210 -6.46 -9.39 -1.95
CA ASP A 210 -7.73 -8.66 -1.87
C ASP A 210 -7.87 -7.85 -0.58
N ALA A 211 -7.04 -8.15 0.43
CA ALA A 211 -6.95 -7.35 1.65
C ALA A 211 -6.03 -6.14 1.51
N LEU A 212 -5.21 -6.06 0.46
CA LEU A 212 -4.25 -4.97 0.28
C LEU A 212 -4.88 -3.79 -0.46
N GLU A 213 -4.62 -2.58 0.04
CA GLU A 213 -4.98 -1.32 -0.60
C GLU A 213 -3.87 -0.85 -1.53
N GLN A 214 -2.61 -0.92 -1.05
CA GLN A 214 -1.46 -0.44 -1.80
C GLN A 214 -0.18 -1.17 -1.39
N ILE A 215 0.72 -1.36 -2.35
CA ILE A 215 2.09 -1.85 -2.15
C ILE A 215 3.05 -0.81 -2.68
N ALA A 216 4.01 -0.39 -1.86
CA ALA A 216 5.13 0.47 -2.25
C ALA A 216 6.43 -0.31 -2.20
N VAL A 217 7.14 -0.38 -3.32
CA VAL A 217 8.47 -0.97 -3.41
C VAL A 217 9.50 0.14 -3.58
N SER A 218 10.37 0.30 -2.60
CA SER A 218 11.43 1.31 -2.59
C SER A 218 12.79 0.66 -2.70
N VAL A 219 13.58 1.06 -3.71
CA VAL A 219 14.93 0.53 -3.93
C VAL A 219 15.97 1.29 -3.11
N THR A 220 15.81 2.60 -3.03
CA THR A 220 16.71 3.50 -2.30
C THR A 220 15.89 4.53 -1.55
N PRO A 221 15.31 4.16 -0.39
CA PRO A 221 14.53 5.11 0.38
C PRO A 221 15.45 6.16 1.01
N PHE A 222 15.11 7.42 0.85
CA PHE A 222 15.75 8.54 1.54
C PHE A 222 15.06 8.89 2.88
N ASP A 223 14.03 8.12 3.26
CA ASP A 223 13.31 8.33 4.50
C ASP A 223 14.03 7.65 5.66
N VAL A 224 14.49 8.45 6.62
CA VAL A 224 15.22 8.00 7.84
C VAL A 224 14.41 7.06 8.73
N ARG A 225 13.10 6.99 8.56
CA ARG A 225 12.21 6.07 9.28
C ARG A 225 12.29 4.64 8.74
N GLN A 226 12.78 4.46 7.52
CA GLN A 226 12.95 3.15 6.90
C GLN A 226 14.35 2.61 7.22
N SER A 227 14.41 1.48 7.91
CA SER A 227 15.65 0.83 8.33
C SER A 227 15.52 -0.70 8.30
N GLY A 228 16.63 -1.41 8.55
CA GLY A 228 16.63 -2.87 8.69
C GLY A 228 16.71 -3.66 7.38
N PHE A 229 17.17 -3.04 6.28
CA PHE A 229 17.40 -3.70 4.99
C PHE A 229 18.64 -3.16 4.28
N ILE A 230 19.15 -3.94 3.33
CA ILE A 230 20.31 -3.57 2.49
C ILE A 230 19.89 -3.46 1.02
N GLY A 231 18.89 -4.23 0.59
CA GLY A 231 18.36 -4.24 -0.77
C GLY A 231 17.28 -3.20 -1.00
N GLY A 232 16.02 -3.56 -0.72
CA GLY A 232 14.89 -2.67 -0.86
C GLY A 232 13.86 -2.86 0.24
N ALA A 233 12.98 -1.87 0.40
CA ALA A 233 11.85 -1.93 1.31
C ALA A 233 10.55 -2.14 0.55
N ILE A 234 9.77 -3.10 0.97
CA ILE A 234 8.45 -3.42 0.45
C ILE A 234 7.46 -3.12 1.58
N ASN A 235 6.68 -2.07 1.41
CA ASN A 235 5.69 -1.65 2.39
C ASN A 235 4.30 -1.89 1.78
N ALA A 236 3.45 -2.62 2.47
CA ALA A 236 2.07 -2.82 2.10
C ALA A 236 1.14 -2.23 3.16
N VAL A 237 -0.02 -1.76 2.72
CA VAL A 237 -1.08 -1.27 3.59
C VAL A 237 -2.37 -2.02 3.25
N THR A 238 -3.08 -2.47 4.29
CA THR A 238 -4.34 -3.17 4.12
C THR A 238 -5.50 -2.20 3.90
N LYS A 239 -6.54 -2.71 3.24
CA LYS A 239 -7.80 -1.99 3.09
C LYS A 239 -8.42 -1.70 4.45
N SER A 240 -9.20 -0.64 4.50
CA SER A 240 -9.97 -0.28 5.68
C SER A 240 -11.39 0.07 5.28
N GLY A 241 -12.33 -0.04 6.21
CA GLY A 241 -13.71 0.32 5.96
C GLY A 241 -13.90 1.78 5.55
N THR A 242 -14.97 2.02 4.83
CA THR A 242 -15.43 3.33 4.35
C THR A 242 -16.81 3.64 4.93
N ASN A 243 -17.38 4.80 4.58
CA ASN A 243 -18.74 5.14 4.99
C ASN A 243 -19.82 4.25 4.36
N ASP A 244 -19.51 3.67 3.21
CA ASP A 244 -20.38 2.75 2.50
C ASP A 244 -19.95 1.30 2.80
N PHE A 245 -20.93 0.42 2.95
CA PHE A 245 -20.66 -1.00 3.10
C PHE A 245 -20.29 -1.62 1.76
N TYR A 246 -19.27 -2.44 1.76
CA TYR A 246 -18.88 -3.22 0.60
C TYR A 246 -18.53 -4.65 1.00
N ALA A 247 -18.77 -5.57 0.11
CA ALA A 247 -18.45 -6.97 0.27
C ALA A 247 -17.93 -7.53 -1.05
N THR A 248 -16.92 -8.37 -0.99
CA THR A 248 -16.42 -9.14 -2.13
C THR A 248 -16.37 -10.60 -1.79
N ALA A 249 -16.63 -11.46 -2.76
CA ALA A 249 -16.43 -12.90 -2.65
C ALA A 249 -15.82 -13.40 -3.96
N TYR A 250 -14.82 -14.25 -3.88
CA TYR A 250 -14.10 -14.75 -5.02
C TYR A 250 -13.67 -16.20 -4.84
N THR A 251 -13.51 -16.88 -5.96
CA THR A 251 -12.93 -18.22 -6.01
C THR A 251 -12.00 -18.34 -7.20
N TYR A 252 -10.87 -19.01 -7.00
CA TYR A 252 -9.93 -19.35 -8.05
C TYR A 252 -9.69 -20.85 -8.04
N LEU A 253 -9.77 -21.43 -9.23
CA LEU A 253 -9.63 -22.85 -9.43
C LEU A 253 -8.55 -23.07 -10.49
N ASN A 254 -7.58 -23.91 -10.17
CA ASN A 254 -6.59 -24.38 -11.12
C ASN A 254 -6.36 -25.88 -10.91
N ASN A 255 -6.27 -26.63 -11.99
CA ASN A 255 -5.91 -28.05 -11.97
C ASN A 255 -5.12 -28.42 -13.21
N GLU A 256 -4.53 -29.63 -13.21
CA GLU A 256 -3.75 -30.14 -14.32
C GLU A 256 -4.52 -30.20 -15.66
N ASN A 257 -5.87 -30.26 -15.64
CA ASN A 257 -6.68 -30.31 -16.84
C ASN A 257 -6.87 -28.95 -17.52
N LEU A 258 -6.66 -27.85 -16.76
CA LEU A 258 -6.70 -26.48 -17.28
C LEU A 258 -5.35 -26.04 -17.86
N ASN A 259 -4.29 -26.81 -17.60
CA ASN A 259 -2.97 -26.55 -18.17
C ASN A 259 -2.84 -27.24 -19.53
N GLY A 260 -2.25 -26.56 -20.51
CA GLY A 260 -1.93 -27.16 -21.80
C GLY A 260 -0.97 -28.35 -21.64
N ASP A 261 -1.17 -29.39 -22.46
CA ASP A 261 -0.34 -30.60 -22.49
C ASP A 261 0.55 -30.70 -23.70
N LYS A 262 0.50 -29.69 -24.60
CA LYS A 262 1.27 -29.69 -25.85
C LYS A 262 2.00 -28.37 -26.07
N VAL A 263 3.24 -28.47 -26.53
CA VAL A 263 4.02 -27.35 -27.03
C VAL A 263 4.57 -27.74 -28.40
N GLY A 264 3.91 -27.27 -29.46
CA GLY A 264 4.16 -27.76 -30.80
C GLY A 264 3.79 -29.24 -30.92
N ASP A 265 4.73 -30.07 -31.38
CA ASP A 265 4.53 -31.53 -31.53
C ASP A 265 4.94 -32.32 -30.23
N LEU A 266 5.40 -31.64 -29.19
CA LEU A 266 5.83 -32.27 -27.95
C LEU A 266 4.64 -32.37 -26.99
N GLU A 267 4.36 -33.59 -26.50
CA GLU A 267 3.44 -33.85 -25.41
C GLU A 267 4.16 -33.68 -24.06
N LEU A 268 3.62 -32.84 -23.20
CA LEU A 268 4.12 -32.62 -21.84
C LEU A 268 3.48 -33.63 -20.88
N ILE A 269 4.29 -34.21 -20.00
CA ILE A 269 3.75 -35.05 -18.90
C ILE A 269 3.03 -34.12 -17.93
N ARG A 270 1.73 -34.30 -17.78
CA ARG A 270 0.95 -33.59 -16.78
C ARG A 270 1.31 -34.09 -15.39
N GLU A 271 1.85 -33.20 -14.57
CA GLU A 271 1.99 -33.48 -13.14
C GLU A 271 0.70 -33.09 -12.43
N LYS A 272 0.28 -33.90 -11.47
CA LYS A 272 -0.92 -33.62 -10.68
C LYS A 272 -0.71 -32.31 -9.92
N SER A 273 -1.49 -31.31 -10.24
CA SER A 273 -1.54 -30.04 -9.53
C SER A 273 -2.98 -29.59 -9.38
N GLN A 274 -3.34 -29.18 -8.17
CA GLN A 274 -4.68 -28.73 -7.85
C GLN A 274 -4.57 -27.60 -6.87
N LYS A 275 -5.18 -26.45 -7.22
CA LYS A 275 -5.23 -25.29 -6.36
C LYS A 275 -6.67 -24.78 -6.31
N TYR A 276 -7.22 -24.74 -5.11
CA TYR A 276 -8.50 -24.10 -4.82
C TYR A 276 -8.27 -22.96 -3.86
N LEU A 277 -8.80 -21.79 -4.19
CA LEU A 277 -8.71 -20.62 -3.36
C LEU A 277 -10.11 -19.99 -3.26
N TYR A 278 -10.56 -19.78 -2.04
CA TYR A 278 -11.84 -19.16 -1.72
C TYR A 278 -11.58 -17.99 -0.79
N GLY A 279 -12.12 -16.84 -1.11
CA GLY A 279 -11.95 -15.66 -0.28
C GLY A 279 -13.19 -14.82 -0.22
N ALA A 280 -13.32 -14.08 0.87
CA ALA A 280 -14.34 -13.08 1.06
C ALA A 280 -13.84 -11.92 1.89
N SER A 281 -14.32 -10.73 1.59
CA SER A 281 -14.06 -9.55 2.41
C SER A 281 -15.34 -8.76 2.65
N PHE A 282 -15.38 -8.07 3.78
CA PHE A 282 -16.49 -7.21 4.17
C PHE A 282 -15.97 -6.00 4.94
N GLY A 283 -16.40 -4.81 4.56
CA GLY A 283 -16.00 -3.57 5.21
C GLY A 283 -17.10 -2.54 5.22
N GLY A 284 -16.97 -1.57 6.13
CA GLY A 284 -17.93 -0.49 6.25
C GLY A 284 -17.73 0.36 7.51
N ALA A 285 -18.72 1.21 7.79
CA ALA A 285 -18.73 2.06 8.97
C ALA A 285 -19.56 1.44 10.11
N ILE A 286 -18.96 1.31 11.29
CA ILE A 286 -19.72 1.13 12.55
C ILE A 286 -20.33 2.47 12.95
N ILE A 287 -19.56 3.55 12.86
CA ILE A 287 -20.02 4.92 13.05
C ILE A 287 -19.49 5.75 11.88
N LYS A 288 -20.39 6.32 11.08
CA LYS A 288 -20.01 7.15 9.91
C LYS A 288 -19.04 8.26 10.29
N ASN A 289 -18.03 8.44 9.46
CA ASN A 289 -16.92 9.40 9.59
C ASN A 289 -16.04 9.24 10.85
N LYS A 290 -16.20 8.15 11.63
CA LYS A 290 -15.48 7.98 12.91
C LYS A 290 -14.90 6.61 13.12
N LEU A 291 -15.69 5.55 12.93
CA LEU A 291 -15.27 4.18 13.26
C LEU A 291 -15.64 3.23 12.13
N PHE A 292 -14.61 2.58 11.62
CA PHE A 292 -14.71 1.68 10.49
C PHE A 292 -14.21 0.29 10.85
N PHE A 293 -14.62 -0.70 10.08
CA PHE A 293 -14.08 -2.04 10.17
C PHE A 293 -13.84 -2.60 8.78
N PHE A 294 -12.91 -3.53 8.69
CA PHE A 294 -12.65 -4.35 7.52
C PHE A 294 -12.25 -5.74 7.98
N VAL A 295 -12.84 -6.76 7.39
CA VAL A 295 -12.56 -8.16 7.65
C VAL A 295 -12.32 -8.85 6.32
N ASN A 296 -11.25 -9.62 6.23
CA ASN A 296 -10.92 -10.47 5.09
C ASN A 296 -10.60 -11.88 5.59
N GLY A 297 -11.06 -12.89 4.86
CA GLY A 297 -10.74 -14.28 5.09
C GLY A 297 -10.48 -14.99 3.78
N GLU A 298 -9.38 -15.76 3.71
CA GLU A 298 -8.99 -16.54 2.55
C GLU A 298 -8.62 -17.95 2.98
N TYR A 299 -9.07 -18.94 2.23
CA TYR A 299 -8.71 -20.33 2.37
C TYR A 299 -8.11 -20.85 1.08
N GLU A 300 -6.90 -21.40 1.16
CA GLU A 300 -6.17 -21.98 0.03
C GLU A 300 -5.91 -23.47 0.30
N ASP A 301 -6.29 -24.31 -0.66
CA ASP A 301 -5.91 -25.73 -0.72
C ASP A 301 -5.05 -25.92 -1.97
N ASN A 302 -3.78 -26.27 -1.75
CA ASN A 302 -2.79 -26.39 -2.82
C ASN A 302 -2.11 -27.75 -2.74
N VAL A 303 -2.40 -28.59 -3.72
CA VAL A 303 -1.80 -29.92 -3.89
C VAL A 303 -0.89 -29.91 -5.10
N THR A 304 0.40 -30.10 -4.88
CA THR A 304 1.40 -30.19 -5.95
C THR A 304 2.09 -31.54 -5.90
N ALA A 305 2.31 -32.16 -7.05
CA ALA A 305 3.08 -33.41 -7.12
C ALA A 305 4.48 -33.18 -6.57
N GLY A 306 4.93 -34.03 -5.66
CA GLY A 306 6.29 -34.00 -5.14
C GLY A 306 7.31 -34.35 -6.22
N PRO A 307 8.56 -33.90 -6.10
CA PRO A 307 9.61 -34.23 -7.05
C PRO A 307 9.81 -35.73 -7.11
N LYS A 308 9.67 -36.34 -8.30
CA LYS A 308 9.98 -37.73 -8.55
C LYS A 308 11.49 -37.87 -8.64
N SER A 309 12.17 -38.20 -7.53
CA SER A 309 13.55 -38.63 -7.56
C SER A 309 13.60 -40.11 -7.99
N ARG A 310 14.00 -40.40 -9.23
CA ARG A 310 14.44 -41.74 -9.62
C ARG A 310 15.89 -41.90 -9.15
N ALA A 311 16.12 -42.74 -8.18
CA ALA A 311 17.45 -43.27 -7.94
C ALA A 311 17.84 -44.09 -9.18
N ARG A 312 18.80 -43.58 -9.96
CA ARG A 312 19.47 -44.39 -10.99
C ARG A 312 20.39 -45.35 -10.24
N LEU A 313 19.98 -46.59 -10.09
CA LEU A 313 20.92 -47.64 -9.82
C LEU A 313 21.81 -47.73 -11.06
N SER A 314 23.08 -47.39 -10.95
CA SER A 314 24.08 -47.73 -11.95
C SER A 314 24.27 -49.22 -11.89
N ASP A 315 23.80 -49.95 -12.91
CA ASP A 315 24.22 -51.30 -13.16
C ASP A 315 25.72 -51.25 -13.43
N SER A 316 26.52 -51.82 -12.49
CA SER A 316 27.93 -52.07 -12.61
C SER A 316 28.19 -53.33 -13.44
#